data_032f9afb4fcabf61d9cac00d5e6955a1
#
_entry.id   032f9afb4fcabf61d9cac00d5e6955a1
#
_cell.length_a   1.000
_cell.length_b   1.000
_cell.length_c   1.000
_cell.angle_alpha   90.00
_cell.angle_beta   90.00
_cell.angle_gamma   90.00
#
_symmetry.space_group_name_H-M   'P 1'
#
loop_
_entity.id
_entity.type
_entity.pdbx_description
1 polymer ?
#
loop_
_entity_poly.entity_id
_entity_poly.type
_entity_poly.pdbx_seq_one_letter_code
_entity_poly.pdbx_strand_id
1 'polypeptide(L)'
;MGLHGRPYGWPPSVNGSPSSPPRRLLLVANPIAGGGRGKDLAPRLASLLRQRGVEAEVYLTSAPGDAAARAARAGSEPWHGLVAIGGDGTVNEVLNGMPDPSRPLAVLPLGTANVLALELGLPRQPEAAAEIIAAGHVRKLAIGLCGNRRFLLFCGAGVDGAVVQRLSEVRTGTLGKRKWVAPILHTVWHWPQFTLSATFPDGSRLENLSSVLVTRVRNYGGVVHLTRDVSVDSGLLHVLCFRQRSRLQWIWQGARAFAGRMAPGARLEVRAVTAVRIDGDAPFQIDGDFGGRSPVQVSLLPQQAQVYVAAERTVPKVDVPVPVAGR
;
A
#
# COMPACT_ATOMS: atom_id res chain seq x y z
N MET A 1 9.40 -10.58 -37.57
CA MET A 1 8.30 -9.70 -37.10
C MET A 1 8.46 -9.57 -35.62
N GLY A 2 9.09 -8.48 -35.18
CA GLY A 2 9.43 -8.21 -33.80
C GLY A 2 8.28 -7.49 -33.08
N LEU A 3 7.82 -8.06 -31.99
CA LEU A 3 6.93 -7.39 -31.06
C LEU A 3 7.77 -6.83 -29.90
N HIS A 4 8.29 -5.63 -30.07
CA HIS A 4 8.82 -4.86 -28.96
C HIS A 4 7.65 -4.38 -28.09
N GLY A 5 7.46 -5.05 -26.96
CA GLY A 5 6.57 -4.58 -25.90
C GLY A 5 7.08 -3.24 -25.35
N ARG A 6 6.28 -2.19 -25.51
CA ARG A 6 6.54 -0.89 -24.86
C ARG A 6 6.52 -1.05 -23.34
N PRO A 7 7.47 -0.45 -22.60
CA PRO A 7 7.38 -0.39 -21.15
C PRO A 7 6.11 0.33 -20.76
N TYR A 8 5.46 -0.16 -19.72
CA TYR A 8 4.19 0.33 -19.18
C TYR A 8 4.20 1.85 -19.01
N GLY A 9 3.43 2.54 -19.83
CA GLY A 9 3.14 3.95 -19.67
C GLY A 9 2.30 4.13 -18.40
N TRP A 10 2.82 4.89 -17.46
CA TRP A 10 2.13 5.37 -16.27
C TRP A 10 0.95 6.24 -16.71
N PRO A 11 -0.28 6.04 -16.17
CA PRO A 11 -1.38 6.95 -16.47
C PRO A 11 -1.04 8.36 -15.95
N PRO A 12 -1.40 9.42 -16.69
CA PRO A 12 -1.23 10.77 -16.21
C PRO A 12 -2.16 10.97 -15.03
N SER A 13 -1.58 11.36 -13.93
CA SER A 13 -2.36 11.57 -12.73
C SER A 13 -2.24 12.97 -12.20
N VAL A 14 -3.30 13.35 -11.74
CA VAL A 14 -3.64 13.99 -10.48
C VAL A 14 -2.72 15.11 -9.99
N ASN A 15 -3.25 16.27 -10.08
CA ASN A 15 -2.93 17.54 -9.44
C ASN A 15 -2.30 17.42 -8.04
N GLY A 16 -1.00 17.32 -7.98
CA GLY A 16 -0.21 17.68 -6.80
C GLY A 16 -0.13 19.19 -6.73
N SER A 17 -0.95 19.81 -5.88
CA SER A 17 -0.74 21.22 -5.57
C SER A 17 0.60 21.38 -4.87
N PRO A 18 1.44 22.36 -5.22
CA PRO A 18 2.66 22.63 -4.47
C PRO A 18 2.24 23.03 -3.05
N SER A 19 2.52 22.17 -2.07
CA SER A 19 2.51 22.59 -0.68
C SER A 19 3.76 23.40 -0.42
N SER A 20 3.71 24.33 0.55
CA SER A 20 4.93 25.03 0.96
C SER A 20 5.97 24.00 1.44
N PRO A 21 7.27 24.18 1.18
CA PRO A 21 8.29 23.27 1.69
C PRO A 21 8.13 23.05 3.19
N PRO A 22 8.30 21.82 3.68
CA PRO A 22 8.15 21.55 5.10
C PRO A 22 9.23 22.29 5.89
N ARG A 23 8.84 22.91 7.03
CA ARG A 23 9.80 23.59 7.90
C ARG A 23 10.37 22.67 8.96
N ARG A 24 9.56 21.72 9.48
CA ARG A 24 9.94 20.84 10.58
C ARG A 24 9.30 19.45 10.43
N LEU A 25 10.12 18.39 10.48
CA LEU A 25 9.70 17.01 10.30
C LEU A 25 10.17 16.11 11.44
N LEU A 26 9.29 15.18 11.87
CA LEU A 26 9.64 14.09 12.77
C LEU A 26 9.90 12.83 11.96
N LEU A 27 11.10 12.28 12.06
CA LEU A 27 11.52 11.03 11.44
C LEU A 27 11.30 9.87 12.41
N VAL A 28 10.30 9.03 12.16
CA VAL A 28 10.01 7.84 12.95
C VAL A 28 10.61 6.63 12.25
N ALA A 29 11.68 6.09 12.82
CA ALA A 29 12.50 5.07 12.18
C ALA A 29 12.51 3.74 12.95
N ASN A 30 12.26 2.66 12.22
CA ASN A 30 12.48 1.31 12.74
C ASN A 30 13.97 0.94 12.58
N PRO A 31 14.75 0.85 13.68
CA PRO A 31 16.20 0.67 13.63
C PRO A 31 16.62 -0.67 13.00
N ILE A 32 15.79 -1.71 13.12
CA ILE A 32 16.09 -3.05 12.56
C ILE A 32 15.65 -3.21 11.10
N ALA A 33 14.93 -2.23 10.55
CA ALA A 33 14.48 -2.29 9.15
C ALA A 33 15.68 -2.32 8.18
N GLY A 34 15.48 -3.03 7.06
CA GLY A 34 16.50 -3.15 6.04
C GLY A 34 17.76 -3.88 6.49
N GLY A 35 17.65 -4.81 7.45
CA GLY A 35 18.80 -5.53 8.02
C GLY A 35 19.62 -4.68 8.99
N GLY A 36 18.98 -3.78 9.73
CA GLY A 36 19.60 -2.91 10.72
C GLY A 36 20.02 -1.53 10.18
N ARG A 37 19.81 -1.25 8.89
CA ARG A 37 20.19 0.04 8.29
C ARG A 37 19.34 1.22 8.74
N GLY A 38 18.16 0.97 9.32
CA GLY A 38 17.27 2.05 9.76
C GLY A 38 17.93 3.01 10.76
N LYS A 39 18.75 2.48 11.68
CA LYS A 39 19.48 3.27 12.69
C LYS A 39 20.51 4.23 12.08
N ASP A 40 21.10 3.88 10.92
CA ASP A 40 22.14 4.67 10.26
C ASP A 40 21.54 5.62 9.22
N LEU A 41 20.52 5.18 8.49
CA LEU A 41 19.89 5.96 7.42
C LEU A 41 18.97 7.06 7.96
N ALA A 42 18.38 6.91 9.15
CA ALA A 42 17.54 7.95 9.73
C ALA A 42 18.33 9.22 10.10
N PRO A 43 19.46 9.17 10.82
CA PRO A 43 20.29 10.34 11.04
C PRO A 43 20.86 10.94 9.75
N ARG A 44 21.22 10.10 8.76
CA ARG A 44 21.70 10.56 7.45
C ARG A 44 20.63 11.37 6.72
N LEU A 45 19.38 10.85 6.65
CA LEU A 45 18.28 11.60 6.06
C LEU A 45 18.01 12.92 6.80
N ALA A 46 18.04 12.92 8.14
CA ALA A 46 17.86 14.11 8.93
C ALA A 46 18.93 15.16 8.63
N SER A 47 20.20 14.76 8.50
CA SER A 47 21.29 15.66 8.12
C SER A 47 21.08 16.28 6.73
N LEU A 48 20.69 15.46 5.75
CA LEU A 48 20.40 15.89 4.38
C LEU A 48 19.21 16.87 4.30
N LEU A 49 18.19 16.67 5.14
CA LEU A 49 17.05 17.59 5.25
C LEU A 49 17.45 18.91 5.86
N ARG A 50 18.26 18.91 6.93
CA ARG A 50 18.76 20.14 7.55
C ARG A 50 19.63 20.97 6.60
N GLN A 51 20.46 20.32 5.77
CA GLN A 51 21.24 21.00 4.71
C GLN A 51 20.33 21.69 3.67
N ARG A 52 19.07 21.29 3.57
CA ARG A 52 18.04 21.87 2.69
C ARG A 52 17.08 22.82 3.41
N GLY A 53 17.43 23.22 4.63
CA GLY A 53 16.63 24.17 5.44
C GLY A 53 15.41 23.57 6.11
N VAL A 54 15.31 22.24 6.18
CA VAL A 54 14.21 21.53 6.87
C VAL A 54 14.70 21.05 8.23
N GLU A 55 14.10 21.53 9.32
CA GLU A 55 14.35 20.97 10.65
C GLU A 55 13.90 19.50 10.68
N ALA A 56 14.74 18.64 11.23
CA ALA A 56 14.47 17.20 11.26
C ALA A 56 14.94 16.61 12.59
N GLU A 57 14.04 15.91 13.26
CA GLU A 57 14.32 15.17 14.49
C GLU A 57 14.11 13.67 14.26
N VAL A 58 14.99 12.84 14.82
CA VAL A 58 14.94 11.38 14.65
C VAL A 58 14.45 10.75 15.94
N TYR A 59 13.42 9.91 15.80
CA TYR A 59 12.95 9.00 16.82
C TYR A 59 13.15 7.55 16.36
N LEU A 60 13.89 6.75 17.11
CA LEU A 60 14.09 5.33 16.85
C LEU A 60 13.07 4.53 17.65
N THR A 61 12.31 3.68 16.98
CA THR A 61 11.33 2.81 17.65
C THR A 61 12.02 1.68 18.41
N SER A 62 11.44 1.29 19.53
CA SER A 62 11.97 0.23 20.43
C SER A 62 11.18 -1.08 20.33
N ALA A 63 9.90 -1.02 19.95
CA ALA A 63 9.00 -2.16 19.92
C ALA A 63 7.88 -1.99 18.88
N PRO A 64 7.14 -3.04 18.50
CA PRO A 64 5.90 -2.93 17.75
C PRO A 64 4.89 -2.01 18.44
N GLY A 65 4.21 -1.14 17.67
CA GLY A 65 3.27 -0.14 18.17
C GLY A 65 3.92 1.18 18.62
N ASP A 66 5.24 1.23 18.79
CA ASP A 66 5.94 2.43 19.25
C ASP A 66 5.91 3.55 18.20
N ALA A 67 5.93 3.21 16.91
CA ALA A 67 5.78 4.19 15.84
C ALA A 67 4.40 4.87 15.89
N ALA A 68 3.34 4.10 16.17
CA ALA A 68 1.99 4.65 16.32
C ALA A 68 1.89 5.56 17.57
N ALA A 69 2.45 5.11 18.71
CA ALA A 69 2.46 5.90 19.94
C ALA A 69 3.23 7.22 19.76
N ARG A 70 4.37 7.21 19.05
CA ARG A 70 5.14 8.43 18.76
C ARG A 70 4.41 9.36 17.80
N ALA A 71 3.77 8.81 16.77
CA ALA A 71 2.96 9.58 15.83
C ALA A 71 1.75 10.24 16.52
N ALA A 72 1.12 9.57 17.49
CA ALA A 72 0.02 10.13 18.26
C ALA A 72 0.47 11.37 19.08
N ARG A 73 1.60 11.27 19.77
CA ARG A 73 2.18 12.39 20.52
C ARG A 73 2.55 13.57 19.61
N ALA A 74 3.01 13.29 18.38
CA ALA A 74 3.32 14.31 17.38
C ALA A 74 2.12 15.18 16.98
N GLY A 75 0.89 14.75 17.30
CA GLY A 75 -0.34 15.51 17.06
C GLY A 75 -0.39 16.85 17.77
N SER A 76 0.13 16.93 19.00
CA SER A 76 0.20 18.14 19.83
C SER A 76 1.51 18.93 19.66
N GLU A 77 2.44 18.45 18.84
CA GLU A 77 3.74 19.08 18.61
C GLU A 77 3.73 19.84 17.27
N PRO A 78 4.61 20.84 17.08
CA PRO A 78 4.61 21.73 15.90
C PRO A 78 5.30 21.10 14.68
N TRP A 79 5.02 19.84 14.39
CA TRP A 79 5.52 19.15 13.19
C TRP A 79 4.66 19.49 11.97
N HIS A 80 5.26 19.81 10.85
CA HIS A 80 4.57 19.98 9.57
C HIS A 80 4.18 18.64 8.97
N GLY A 81 4.98 17.60 9.21
CA GLY A 81 4.76 16.27 8.72
C GLY A 81 5.60 15.23 9.43
N LEU A 82 5.39 13.97 9.09
CA LEU A 82 6.14 12.84 9.61
C LEU A 82 6.88 12.13 8.48
N VAL A 83 7.99 11.47 8.83
CA VAL A 83 8.71 10.59 7.89
C VAL A 83 8.75 9.20 8.48
N ALA A 84 8.11 8.24 7.83
CA ALA A 84 8.21 6.83 8.19
C ALA A 84 9.45 6.20 7.53
N ILE A 85 10.38 5.73 8.34
CA ILE A 85 11.62 5.07 7.88
C ILE A 85 11.54 3.60 8.26
N GLY A 86 11.19 2.75 7.29
CA GLY A 86 10.93 1.32 7.54
C GLY A 86 10.21 0.64 6.39
N GLY A 87 9.51 -0.44 6.68
CA GLY A 87 8.63 -1.15 5.74
C GLY A 87 7.19 -0.65 5.81
N ASP A 88 6.31 -1.31 5.05
CA ASP A 88 4.87 -0.98 4.99
C ASP A 88 4.23 -1.01 6.39
N GLY A 89 4.63 -1.92 7.30
CA GLY A 89 4.16 -1.96 8.69
C GLY A 89 4.51 -0.69 9.47
N THR A 90 5.73 -0.14 9.31
CA THR A 90 6.10 1.13 9.95
C THR A 90 5.28 2.29 9.41
N VAL A 91 5.02 2.30 8.09
CA VAL A 91 4.15 3.31 7.45
C VAL A 91 2.72 3.21 8.00
N ASN A 92 2.20 1.99 8.12
CA ASN A 92 0.86 1.76 8.65
C ASN A 92 0.74 2.16 10.13
N GLU A 93 1.74 1.83 10.97
CA GLU A 93 1.78 2.28 12.37
C GLU A 93 1.76 3.81 12.47
N VAL A 94 2.62 4.51 11.70
CA VAL A 94 2.65 5.98 11.70
C VAL A 94 1.31 6.55 11.27
N LEU A 95 0.71 6.06 10.18
CA LEU A 95 -0.60 6.50 9.69
C LEU A 95 -1.70 6.31 10.73
N ASN A 96 -1.70 5.17 11.42
CA ASN A 96 -2.72 4.88 12.42
C ASN A 96 -2.52 5.69 13.71
N GLY A 97 -1.29 6.04 14.05
CA GLY A 97 -0.99 6.89 15.18
C GLY A 97 -1.27 8.37 14.94
N MET A 98 -1.26 8.86 13.71
CA MET A 98 -1.52 10.27 13.39
C MET A 98 -2.97 10.66 13.75
N PRO A 99 -3.19 11.64 14.67
CA PRO A 99 -4.55 12.14 14.97
C PRO A 99 -5.20 12.75 13.71
N ASP A 100 -4.44 13.51 12.94
CA ASP A 100 -4.84 14.02 11.63
C ASP A 100 -4.08 13.27 10.52
N PRO A 101 -4.74 12.33 9.83
CA PRO A 101 -4.11 11.56 8.76
C PRO A 101 -3.88 12.37 7.47
N SER A 102 -4.37 13.59 7.39
CA SER A 102 -4.10 14.51 6.27
C SER A 102 -2.78 15.28 6.43
N ARG A 103 -2.13 15.22 7.59
CA ARG A 103 -0.78 15.77 7.77
C ARG A 103 0.20 15.05 6.83
N PRO A 104 1.09 15.80 6.15
CA PRO A 104 2.01 15.20 5.18
C PRO A 104 2.89 14.09 5.76
N LEU A 105 3.00 13.00 5.02
CA LEU A 105 3.78 11.81 5.35
C LEU A 105 4.82 11.56 4.26
N ALA A 106 6.10 11.46 4.63
CA ALA A 106 7.15 10.95 3.78
C ALA A 106 7.46 9.48 4.12
N VAL A 107 8.02 8.76 3.17
CA VAL A 107 8.44 7.37 3.36
C VAL A 107 9.85 7.17 2.85
N LEU A 108 10.75 6.64 3.70
CA LEU A 108 12.01 6.05 3.27
C LEU A 108 11.88 4.52 3.38
N PRO A 109 11.71 3.82 2.25
CA PRO A 109 11.35 2.40 2.24
C PRO A 109 12.54 1.49 2.51
N LEU A 110 12.56 0.82 3.66
CA LEU A 110 13.60 -0.12 4.07
C LEU A 110 13.10 -1.56 4.26
N GLY A 111 11.80 -1.79 4.08
CA GLY A 111 11.19 -3.10 4.23
C GLY A 111 11.46 -4.05 3.05
N THR A 112 10.84 -5.22 3.13
CA THR A 112 10.98 -6.29 2.12
C THR A 112 10.11 -6.05 0.88
N ALA A 113 8.84 -5.71 1.06
CA ALA A 113 7.89 -5.48 -0.04
C ALA A 113 7.86 -4.01 -0.45
N ASN A 114 7.71 -3.09 0.50
CA ASN A 114 7.60 -1.64 0.27
C ASN A 114 6.57 -1.31 -0.82
N VAL A 115 5.38 -1.86 -0.66
CA VAL A 115 4.32 -1.81 -1.67
C VAL A 115 3.92 -0.37 -1.99
N LEU A 116 3.73 0.45 -0.93
CA LEU A 116 3.40 1.86 -1.12
C LEU A 116 4.50 2.61 -1.89
N ALA A 117 5.75 2.35 -1.55
CA ALA A 117 6.88 2.99 -2.22
C ALA A 117 7.01 2.57 -3.69
N LEU A 118 6.76 1.30 -4.00
CA LEU A 118 6.73 0.81 -5.39
C LEU A 118 5.58 1.45 -6.18
N GLU A 119 4.39 1.56 -5.57
CA GLU A 119 3.22 2.15 -6.22
C GLU A 119 3.41 3.64 -6.52
N LEU A 120 4.10 4.37 -5.65
CA LEU A 120 4.34 5.81 -5.77
C LEU A 120 5.71 6.17 -6.39
N GLY A 121 6.54 5.19 -6.73
CA GLY A 121 7.88 5.42 -7.27
C GLY A 121 8.85 6.11 -6.29
N LEU A 122 8.72 5.84 -4.98
CA LEU A 122 9.55 6.47 -3.96
C LEU A 122 10.96 5.86 -3.91
N PRO A 123 12.01 6.69 -3.76
CA PRO A 123 13.39 6.23 -3.74
C PRO A 123 13.75 5.54 -2.42
N ARG A 124 14.75 4.66 -2.49
CA ARG A 124 15.35 4.00 -1.33
C ARG A 124 16.59 4.73 -0.79
N GLN A 125 17.14 5.63 -1.57
CA GLN A 125 18.32 6.41 -1.22
C GLN A 125 17.89 7.63 -0.43
N PRO A 126 18.50 7.91 0.74
CA PRO A 126 18.16 9.07 1.56
C PRO A 126 18.40 10.41 0.86
N GLU A 127 19.36 10.49 -0.07
CA GLU A 127 19.67 11.67 -0.86
C GLU A 127 18.47 12.07 -1.74
N ALA A 128 17.97 11.14 -2.54
CA ALA A 128 16.81 11.35 -3.39
C ALA A 128 15.52 11.56 -2.57
N ALA A 129 15.38 10.87 -1.43
CA ALA A 129 14.26 11.10 -0.53
C ALA A 129 14.30 12.53 0.05
N ALA A 130 15.46 13.02 0.46
CA ALA A 130 15.61 14.39 0.97
C ALA A 130 15.25 15.45 -0.09
N GLU A 131 15.58 15.22 -1.36
CA GLU A 131 15.22 16.11 -2.47
C GLU A 131 13.70 16.18 -2.65
N ILE A 132 13.05 15.02 -2.70
CA ILE A 132 11.58 14.91 -2.85
C ILE A 132 10.87 15.60 -1.68
N ILE A 133 11.31 15.34 -0.46
CA ILE A 133 10.69 15.91 0.75
C ILE A 133 10.89 17.43 0.78
N ALA A 134 12.09 17.93 0.52
CA ALA A 134 12.39 19.36 0.51
C ALA A 134 11.66 20.11 -0.61
N ALA A 135 11.40 19.47 -1.74
CA ALA A 135 10.59 20.03 -2.83
C ALA A 135 9.11 20.24 -2.43
N GLY A 136 8.59 19.50 -1.43
CA GLY A 136 7.29 19.72 -0.84
C GLY A 136 6.09 19.26 -1.67
N HIS A 137 6.28 18.55 -2.79
CA HIS A 137 5.17 18.04 -3.57
C HIS A 137 4.49 16.85 -2.88
N VAL A 138 3.17 16.92 -2.71
CA VAL A 138 2.39 15.85 -2.10
C VAL A 138 1.35 15.28 -3.04
N ARG A 139 1.14 13.97 -2.97
CA ARG A 139 0.03 13.28 -3.62
C ARG A 139 -1.01 12.90 -2.58
N LYS A 140 -2.28 13.18 -2.89
CA LYS A 140 -3.41 12.84 -2.02
C LYS A 140 -3.85 11.41 -2.30
N LEU A 141 -3.92 10.58 -1.26
CA LEU A 141 -4.32 9.19 -1.33
C LEU A 141 -5.56 8.99 -0.46
N ALA A 142 -6.60 8.38 -1.00
CA ALA A 142 -7.73 7.99 -0.18
C ALA A 142 -7.29 6.92 0.84
N ILE A 143 -7.81 7.02 2.05
CA ILE A 143 -7.51 6.12 3.16
C ILE A 143 -8.66 5.13 3.31
N GLY A 144 -8.35 3.83 3.32
CA GLY A 144 -9.30 2.81 3.72
C GLY A 144 -9.37 2.69 5.24
N LEU A 145 -10.55 2.36 5.74
CA LEU A 145 -10.82 2.05 7.14
C LEU A 145 -11.42 0.65 7.24
N CYS A 146 -10.80 -0.23 8.00
CA CYS A 146 -11.28 -1.57 8.30
C CYS A 146 -11.49 -1.70 9.81
N GLY A 147 -12.75 -1.75 10.26
CA GLY A 147 -13.07 -1.54 11.65
C GLY A 147 -12.63 -0.14 12.12
N ASN A 148 -11.67 -0.08 13.04
CA ASN A 148 -11.05 1.14 13.52
C ASN A 148 -9.62 1.38 12.99
N ARG A 149 -9.14 0.54 12.08
CA ARG A 149 -7.77 0.56 11.58
C ARG A 149 -7.70 1.11 10.15
N ARG A 150 -6.87 2.12 9.94
CA ARG A 150 -6.59 2.76 8.65
C ARG A 150 -5.65 1.90 7.81
N PHE A 151 -5.83 1.94 6.49
CA PHE A 151 -4.91 1.29 5.55
C PHE A 151 -4.75 2.09 4.25
N LEU A 152 -3.60 1.95 3.61
CA LEU A 152 -3.29 2.55 2.31
C LEU A 152 -3.18 1.51 1.20
N LEU A 153 -2.99 0.25 1.53
CA LEU A 153 -2.71 -0.80 0.57
C LEU A 153 -3.92 -1.72 0.39
N PHE A 154 -4.20 -2.60 1.37
CA PHE A 154 -5.25 -3.60 1.24
C PHE A 154 -5.78 -4.13 2.58
N CYS A 155 -7.02 -4.62 2.52
CA CYS A 155 -7.64 -5.45 3.53
C CYS A 155 -8.21 -6.69 2.82
N GLY A 156 -7.82 -7.88 3.24
CA GLY A 156 -8.23 -9.13 2.59
C GLY A 156 -8.79 -10.15 3.56
N ALA A 157 -10.00 -10.68 3.27
CA ALA A 157 -10.65 -11.72 4.04
C ALA A 157 -10.68 -13.05 3.28
N GLY A 158 -10.58 -14.17 3.99
CA GLY A 158 -10.53 -15.50 3.41
C GLY A 158 -9.11 -16.02 3.25
N VAL A 159 -8.76 -16.49 2.05
CA VAL A 159 -7.44 -17.10 1.77
C VAL A 159 -6.30 -16.16 2.06
N ASP A 160 -6.43 -14.90 1.71
CA ASP A 160 -5.44 -13.85 1.98
C ASP A 160 -5.20 -13.66 3.49
N GLY A 161 -6.28 -13.53 4.26
CA GLY A 161 -6.21 -13.46 5.72
C GLY A 161 -5.61 -14.71 6.36
N ALA A 162 -5.91 -15.91 5.81
CA ALA A 162 -5.35 -17.17 6.31
C ALA A 162 -3.82 -17.28 6.12
N VAL A 163 -3.31 -16.78 4.99
CA VAL A 163 -1.86 -16.72 4.75
C VAL A 163 -1.19 -15.82 5.79
N VAL A 164 -1.76 -14.63 6.03
CA VAL A 164 -1.20 -13.67 6.98
C VAL A 164 -1.34 -14.14 8.42
N GLN A 165 -2.47 -14.76 8.78
CA GLN A 165 -2.65 -15.40 10.09
C GLN A 165 -1.54 -16.42 10.35
N ARG A 166 -1.30 -17.33 9.40
CA ARG A 166 -0.24 -18.33 9.51
C ARG A 166 1.15 -17.72 9.62
N LEU A 167 1.39 -16.64 8.87
CA LEU A 167 2.64 -15.88 9.00
C LEU A 167 2.82 -15.29 10.39
N SER A 168 1.76 -14.74 10.99
CA SER A 168 1.83 -14.13 12.32
C SER A 168 2.18 -15.16 13.40
N GLU A 169 1.74 -16.42 13.26
CA GLU A 169 2.04 -17.51 14.17
C GLU A 169 3.53 -17.95 14.15
N VAL A 170 4.18 -17.83 12.97
CA VAL A 170 5.57 -18.26 12.78
C VAL A 170 6.57 -17.10 12.73
N ARG A 171 6.10 -15.87 12.92
CA ARG A 171 6.90 -14.66 12.76
C ARG A 171 7.84 -14.44 13.94
N THR A 172 9.13 -14.66 13.74
CA THR A 172 10.21 -14.24 14.62
C THR A 172 11.10 -13.23 13.87
N GLY A 173 10.94 -11.93 14.17
CA GLY A 173 11.79 -10.86 13.58
C GLY A 173 11.45 -10.45 12.13
N THR A 174 12.42 -9.87 11.43
CA THR A 174 12.29 -9.42 10.03
C THR A 174 12.19 -10.60 9.07
N LEU A 175 11.11 -10.65 8.29
CA LEU A 175 10.86 -11.72 7.31
C LEU A 175 11.42 -11.32 5.93
N GLY A 176 12.41 -12.05 5.43
CA GLY A 176 12.81 -11.98 4.01
C GLY A 176 11.74 -12.59 3.10
N LYS A 177 11.70 -12.19 1.81
CA LYS A 177 10.71 -12.68 0.81
C LYS A 177 10.56 -14.21 0.78
N ARG A 178 11.64 -14.96 1.01
CA ARG A 178 11.63 -16.44 1.00
C ARG A 178 10.79 -17.04 2.13
N LYS A 179 10.64 -16.35 3.26
CA LYS A 179 9.84 -16.82 4.40
C LYS A 179 8.33 -16.75 4.15
N TRP A 180 7.88 -16.04 3.12
CA TRP A 180 6.48 -16.01 2.69
C TRP A 180 6.07 -17.25 1.88
N VAL A 181 7.03 -17.92 1.25
CA VAL A 181 6.75 -19.07 0.38
C VAL A 181 6.14 -20.23 1.15
N ALA A 182 6.71 -20.59 2.30
CA ALA A 182 6.21 -21.73 3.08
C ALA A 182 4.78 -21.54 3.61
N PRO A 183 4.37 -20.40 4.21
CA PRO A 183 2.99 -20.14 4.59
C PRO A 183 2.02 -20.13 3.42
N ILE A 184 2.41 -19.56 2.27
CA ILE A 184 1.59 -19.58 1.05
C ILE A 184 1.38 -21.03 0.59
N LEU A 185 2.45 -21.81 0.45
CA LEU A 185 2.37 -23.22 0.05
C LEU A 185 1.56 -24.04 1.05
N HIS A 186 1.75 -23.83 2.34
CA HIS A 186 0.97 -24.49 3.38
C HIS A 186 -0.52 -24.17 3.26
N THR A 187 -0.89 -22.90 3.10
CA THR A 187 -2.29 -22.49 2.94
C THR A 187 -2.90 -23.06 1.67
N VAL A 188 -2.15 -23.06 0.56
CA VAL A 188 -2.59 -23.70 -0.71
C VAL A 188 -2.75 -25.20 -0.55
N TRP A 189 -1.87 -25.86 0.20
CA TRP A 189 -1.91 -27.30 0.41
C TRP A 189 -3.08 -27.74 1.29
N HIS A 190 -3.29 -27.09 2.42
CA HIS A 190 -4.35 -27.40 3.39
C HIS A 190 -5.71 -26.80 3.03
N TRP A 191 -5.70 -25.90 2.08
CA TRP A 191 -6.85 -25.27 1.46
C TRP A 191 -8.06 -25.05 2.39
N PRO A 192 -8.06 -24.02 3.22
CA PRO A 192 -9.25 -23.67 3.99
C PRO A 192 -10.36 -23.20 3.04
N GLN A 193 -11.52 -23.82 3.15
CA GLN A 193 -12.69 -23.37 2.39
C GLN A 193 -13.46 -22.35 3.21
N PHE A 194 -13.58 -21.16 2.67
CA PHE A 194 -14.39 -20.10 3.24
C PHE A 194 -15.63 -19.87 2.38
N THR A 195 -16.74 -19.52 3.04
CA THR A 195 -17.96 -19.06 2.38
C THR A 195 -18.26 -17.67 2.89
N LEU A 196 -17.91 -16.67 2.07
CA LEU A 196 -18.08 -15.26 2.36
C LEU A 196 -19.16 -14.67 1.47
N SER A 197 -19.70 -13.55 1.89
CA SER A 197 -20.50 -12.66 1.05
C SER A 197 -20.00 -11.21 1.19
N ALA A 198 -20.21 -10.43 0.15
CA ALA A 198 -19.87 -9.00 0.10
C ALA A 198 -21.14 -8.21 -0.20
N THR A 199 -21.49 -7.25 0.65
CA THR A 199 -22.63 -6.34 0.47
C THR A 199 -22.10 -4.94 0.19
N PHE A 200 -22.64 -4.31 -0.85
CA PHE A 200 -22.19 -3.01 -1.36
C PHE A 200 -23.19 -1.89 -1.02
N PRO A 201 -22.77 -0.60 -1.14
CA PRO A 201 -23.61 0.55 -0.79
C PRO A 201 -24.91 0.65 -1.60
N ASP A 202 -24.93 0.11 -2.82
CA ASP A 202 -26.13 0.05 -3.71
C ASP A 202 -27.14 -1.02 -3.29
N GLY A 203 -26.90 -1.71 -2.17
CA GLY A 203 -27.70 -2.82 -1.68
C GLY A 203 -27.45 -4.16 -2.37
N SER A 204 -26.64 -4.20 -3.42
CA SER A 204 -26.27 -5.45 -4.11
C SER A 204 -25.40 -6.32 -3.21
N ARG A 205 -25.58 -7.65 -3.33
CA ARG A 205 -24.83 -8.64 -2.55
C ARG A 205 -24.26 -9.72 -3.46
N LEU A 206 -23.00 -10.04 -3.23
CA LEU A 206 -22.34 -11.18 -3.86
C LEU A 206 -22.16 -12.28 -2.82
N GLU A 207 -22.58 -13.48 -3.16
CA GLU A 207 -22.51 -14.63 -2.28
C GLU A 207 -21.55 -15.69 -2.80
N ASN A 208 -21.32 -16.69 -1.94
CA ASN A 208 -20.48 -17.82 -2.28
C ASN A 208 -19.05 -17.41 -2.69
N LEU A 209 -18.47 -16.44 -2.01
CA LEU A 209 -17.10 -16.01 -2.22
C LEU A 209 -16.14 -16.85 -1.37
N SER A 210 -14.98 -17.18 -1.92
CA SER A 210 -13.90 -17.88 -1.21
C SER A 210 -12.87 -16.92 -0.63
N SER A 211 -12.81 -15.71 -1.16
CA SER A 211 -11.97 -14.62 -0.65
C SER A 211 -12.48 -13.30 -1.17
N VAL A 212 -12.27 -12.24 -0.38
CA VAL A 212 -12.53 -10.85 -0.77
C VAL A 212 -11.29 -10.04 -0.47
N LEU A 213 -10.73 -9.39 -1.47
CA LEU A 213 -9.60 -8.48 -1.34
C LEU A 213 -10.05 -7.05 -1.65
N VAL A 214 -9.99 -6.19 -0.67
CA VAL A 214 -10.20 -4.75 -0.83
C VAL A 214 -8.84 -4.09 -0.98
N THR A 215 -8.60 -3.38 -2.05
CA THR A 215 -7.30 -2.79 -2.34
C THR A 215 -7.40 -1.35 -2.82
N ARG A 216 -6.33 -0.60 -2.55
CA ARG A 216 -6.09 0.77 -3.04
C ARG A 216 -4.96 0.80 -4.07
N VAL A 217 -4.18 -0.27 -4.17
CA VAL A 217 -2.97 -0.34 -4.97
C VAL A 217 -2.98 -1.56 -5.87
N ARG A 218 -2.31 -1.45 -7.01
CA ARG A 218 -2.22 -2.53 -7.98
C ARG A 218 -1.15 -3.56 -7.62
N ASN A 219 -0.10 -3.11 -6.96
CA ASN A 219 1.00 -3.96 -6.53
C ASN A 219 0.62 -4.75 -5.27
N TYR A 220 0.58 -6.08 -5.34
CA TYR A 220 0.29 -6.93 -4.20
C TYR A 220 1.56 -7.67 -3.75
N GLY A 221 1.96 -7.45 -2.49
CA GLY A 221 3.15 -8.06 -1.89
C GLY A 221 4.48 -7.71 -2.57
N GLY A 222 4.50 -6.73 -3.50
CA GLY A 222 5.70 -6.29 -4.22
C GLY A 222 6.16 -7.24 -5.33
N VAL A 223 5.32 -8.20 -5.73
CA VAL A 223 5.66 -9.21 -6.77
C VAL A 223 4.49 -9.56 -7.69
N VAL A 224 3.26 -9.30 -7.28
CA VAL A 224 2.05 -9.65 -8.02
C VAL A 224 1.33 -8.39 -8.48
N HIS A 225 0.85 -8.40 -9.72
CA HIS A 225 0.04 -7.31 -10.24
C HIS A 225 -1.43 -7.73 -10.30
N LEU A 226 -2.29 -6.99 -9.59
CA LEU A 226 -3.73 -7.12 -9.65
C LEU A 226 -4.27 -6.64 -11.00
N THR A 227 -5.58 -6.62 -11.17
CA THR A 227 -6.20 -6.20 -12.43
C THR A 227 -5.86 -4.76 -12.79
N ARG A 228 -5.96 -4.42 -14.09
CA ARG A 228 -5.69 -3.06 -14.57
C ARG A 228 -6.72 -2.03 -14.10
N ASP A 229 -7.88 -2.50 -13.65
CA ASP A 229 -8.96 -1.66 -13.11
C ASP A 229 -8.60 -1.03 -11.77
N VAL A 230 -7.60 -1.58 -11.06
CA VAL A 230 -7.14 -1.05 -9.77
C VAL A 230 -6.22 0.15 -10.01
N SER A 231 -6.53 1.28 -9.39
CA SER A 231 -5.71 2.49 -9.43
C SER A 231 -5.72 3.20 -8.08
N VAL A 232 -4.56 3.60 -7.61
CA VAL A 232 -4.39 4.41 -6.40
C VAL A 232 -5.06 5.79 -6.53
N ASP A 233 -5.23 6.27 -7.75
CA ASP A 233 -5.78 7.60 -8.07
C ASP A 233 -7.30 7.60 -8.21
N SER A 234 -7.94 6.45 -8.26
CA SER A 234 -9.40 6.36 -8.45
C SER A 234 -10.21 7.04 -7.34
N GLY A 235 -9.61 7.28 -6.16
CA GLY A 235 -10.34 7.77 -4.99
C GLY A 235 -11.30 6.72 -4.38
N LEU A 236 -11.39 5.51 -4.95
CA LEU A 236 -12.31 4.45 -4.54
C LEU A 236 -11.57 3.23 -3.96
N LEU A 237 -12.28 2.37 -3.25
CA LEU A 237 -11.85 1.03 -2.90
C LEU A 237 -12.12 0.11 -4.09
N HIS A 238 -11.13 -0.69 -4.47
CA HIS A 238 -11.31 -1.75 -5.45
C HIS A 238 -11.50 -3.07 -4.73
N VAL A 239 -12.68 -3.68 -4.87
CA VAL A 239 -13.05 -4.93 -4.21
C VAL A 239 -12.97 -6.05 -5.22
N LEU A 240 -12.05 -6.97 -5.00
CA LEU A 240 -11.84 -8.18 -5.80
C LEU A 240 -12.53 -9.35 -5.09
N CYS A 241 -13.59 -9.85 -5.68
CA CYS A 241 -14.42 -10.95 -5.15
C CYS A 241 -14.08 -12.26 -5.87
N PHE A 242 -13.50 -13.19 -5.15
CA PHE A 242 -13.02 -14.47 -5.68
C PHE A 242 -13.99 -15.61 -5.42
N ARG A 243 -14.26 -16.45 -6.46
CA ARG A 243 -15.13 -17.62 -6.41
C ARG A 243 -14.39 -18.93 -6.69
N GLN A 244 -13.09 -18.99 -6.46
CA GLN A 244 -12.29 -20.21 -6.63
C GLN A 244 -12.69 -21.28 -5.60
N ARG A 245 -12.97 -22.50 -6.06
CA ARG A 245 -13.45 -23.63 -5.23
C ARG A 245 -12.43 -24.76 -5.11
N SER A 246 -11.30 -24.68 -5.79
CA SER A 246 -10.26 -25.70 -5.74
C SER A 246 -8.85 -25.11 -5.73
N ARG A 247 -7.89 -25.90 -5.25
CA ARG A 247 -6.47 -25.57 -5.23
C ARG A 247 -5.94 -25.20 -6.62
N LEU A 248 -6.33 -25.98 -7.64
CA LEU A 248 -5.88 -25.75 -9.02
C LEU A 248 -6.37 -24.39 -9.55
N GLN A 249 -7.59 -23.99 -9.23
CA GLN A 249 -8.13 -22.69 -9.62
C GLN A 249 -7.36 -21.53 -8.99
N TRP A 250 -6.94 -21.68 -7.73
CA TRP A 250 -6.12 -20.67 -7.07
C TRP A 250 -4.68 -20.65 -7.58
N ILE A 251 -4.07 -21.81 -7.82
CA ILE A 251 -2.73 -21.88 -8.44
C ILE A 251 -2.78 -21.20 -9.81
N TRP A 252 -3.79 -21.47 -10.61
CA TRP A 252 -3.99 -20.81 -11.89
C TRP A 252 -4.20 -19.30 -11.76
N GLN A 253 -5.02 -18.86 -10.79
CA GLN A 253 -5.23 -17.44 -10.52
C GLN A 253 -3.95 -16.75 -10.05
N GLY A 254 -3.17 -17.39 -9.19
CA GLY A 254 -1.87 -16.91 -8.75
C GLY A 254 -0.86 -16.79 -9.91
N ALA A 255 -0.81 -17.78 -10.80
CA ALA A 255 0.04 -17.75 -11.99
C ALA A 255 -0.35 -16.58 -12.93
N ARG A 256 -1.64 -16.34 -13.14
CA ARG A 256 -2.13 -15.19 -13.91
C ARG A 256 -1.77 -13.85 -13.26
N ALA A 257 -1.89 -13.75 -11.93
CA ALA A 257 -1.54 -12.56 -11.18
C ALA A 257 -0.03 -12.27 -11.28
N PHE A 258 0.79 -13.31 -11.12
CA PHE A 258 2.24 -13.19 -11.27
C PHE A 258 2.65 -12.78 -12.70
N ALA A 259 1.96 -13.31 -13.72
CA ALA A 259 2.16 -12.93 -15.11
C ALA A 259 1.55 -11.55 -15.49
N GLY A 260 0.94 -10.82 -14.55
CA GLY A 260 0.27 -9.54 -14.81
C GLY A 260 -0.98 -9.66 -15.70
N ARG A 261 -1.58 -10.86 -15.75
CA ARG A 261 -2.73 -11.22 -16.61
C ARG A 261 -4.02 -11.44 -15.81
N MET A 262 -4.07 -11.01 -14.55
CA MET A 262 -5.31 -11.05 -13.78
C MET A 262 -6.33 -10.11 -14.41
N ALA A 263 -7.53 -10.62 -14.66
CA ALA A 263 -8.63 -9.85 -15.24
C ALA A 263 -9.97 -10.38 -14.70
N PRO A 264 -11.00 -9.52 -14.62
CA PRO A 264 -12.35 -9.93 -14.29
C PRO A 264 -12.87 -11.07 -15.18
N GLY A 265 -13.79 -11.88 -14.68
CA GLY A 265 -14.36 -13.02 -15.39
C GLY A 265 -15.23 -13.87 -14.45
N ALA A 266 -15.64 -15.04 -14.87
CA ALA A 266 -16.61 -15.89 -14.16
C ALA A 266 -16.26 -16.18 -12.68
N ARG A 267 -14.96 -16.15 -12.32
CA ARG A 267 -14.48 -16.44 -10.96
C ARG A 267 -13.84 -15.26 -10.25
N LEU A 268 -13.78 -14.11 -10.87
CA LEU A 268 -13.24 -12.86 -10.29
C LEU A 268 -14.13 -11.70 -10.73
N GLU A 269 -14.85 -11.14 -9.79
CA GLU A 269 -15.57 -9.88 -9.98
C GLU A 269 -14.81 -8.74 -9.32
N VAL A 270 -14.74 -7.59 -9.97
CA VAL A 270 -14.07 -6.40 -9.46
C VAL A 270 -15.05 -5.25 -9.43
N ARG A 271 -15.16 -4.58 -8.28
CA ARG A 271 -16.00 -3.40 -8.10
C ARG A 271 -15.21 -2.25 -7.51
N ALA A 272 -15.49 -1.05 -7.98
CA ALA A 272 -14.97 0.20 -7.42
C ALA A 272 -16.08 0.87 -6.59
N VAL A 273 -15.87 0.99 -5.28
CA VAL A 273 -16.90 1.41 -4.32
C VAL A 273 -16.31 2.28 -3.20
N THR A 274 -17.17 2.91 -2.41
CA THR A 274 -16.76 3.67 -1.22
C THR A 274 -16.77 2.84 0.05
N ALA A 275 -17.51 1.73 0.07
CA ALA A 275 -17.57 0.81 1.21
C ALA A 275 -17.95 -0.61 0.76
N VAL A 276 -17.66 -1.59 1.61
CA VAL A 276 -18.12 -2.98 1.48
C VAL A 276 -18.22 -3.61 2.86
N ARG A 277 -19.27 -4.38 3.10
CA ARG A 277 -19.41 -5.26 4.25
C ARG A 277 -19.10 -6.70 3.83
N ILE A 278 -18.19 -7.33 4.53
CA ILE A 278 -17.78 -8.73 4.30
C ILE A 278 -18.35 -9.57 5.45
N ASP A 279 -19.27 -10.48 5.14
CA ASP A 279 -19.89 -11.40 6.09
C ASP A 279 -19.39 -12.83 5.86
N GLY A 280 -19.51 -13.67 6.89
CA GLY A 280 -18.99 -15.04 6.96
C GLY A 280 -17.89 -15.12 8.02
N ASP A 281 -17.39 -16.32 8.30
CA ASP A 281 -16.34 -16.56 9.29
C ASP A 281 -15.02 -16.89 8.59
N ALA A 282 -14.16 -15.92 8.43
CA ALA A 282 -12.84 -16.08 7.85
C ALA A 282 -11.82 -15.11 8.46
N PRO A 283 -10.54 -15.49 8.54
CA PRO A 283 -9.49 -14.57 8.93
C PRO A 283 -9.37 -13.44 7.93
N PHE A 284 -9.05 -12.22 8.41
CA PHE A 284 -8.72 -11.10 7.54
C PHE A 284 -7.41 -10.44 7.94
N GLN A 285 -6.81 -9.77 6.99
CA GLN A 285 -5.58 -9.00 7.15
C GLN A 285 -5.77 -7.54 6.77
N ILE A 286 -4.94 -6.65 7.31
CA ILE A 286 -4.87 -5.22 6.98
C ILE A 286 -3.41 -4.85 6.79
N ASP A 287 -3.03 -4.40 5.58
CA ASP A 287 -1.66 -4.00 5.19
C ASP A 287 -0.58 -5.03 5.57
N GLY A 288 -0.93 -6.32 5.54
CA GLY A 288 -0.02 -7.43 5.85
C GLY A 288 0.04 -7.86 7.32
N ASP A 289 -0.80 -7.29 8.19
CA ASP A 289 -0.97 -7.72 9.58
C ASP A 289 -2.31 -8.45 9.78
N PHE A 290 -2.33 -9.46 10.64
CA PHE A 290 -3.56 -10.15 11.00
C PHE A 290 -4.52 -9.19 11.71
N GLY A 291 -5.73 -9.06 11.18
CA GLY A 291 -6.75 -8.12 11.65
C GLY A 291 -7.84 -8.75 12.51
N GLY A 292 -7.90 -10.10 12.57
CA GLY A 292 -8.96 -10.84 13.24
C GLY A 292 -9.79 -11.70 12.29
N ARG A 293 -11.07 -11.89 12.60
CA ARG A 293 -12.02 -12.67 11.79
C ARG A 293 -13.22 -11.82 11.38
N SER A 294 -13.72 -12.04 10.16
CA SER A 294 -14.98 -11.43 9.70
C SER A 294 -16.19 -11.91 10.55
N PRO A 295 -17.31 -11.17 10.63
CA PRO A 295 -17.67 -10.09 9.72
C PRO A 295 -16.88 -8.79 9.94
N VAL A 296 -16.65 -8.05 8.85
CA VAL A 296 -15.93 -6.78 8.89
C VAL A 296 -16.51 -5.77 7.90
N GLN A 297 -16.54 -4.50 8.33
CA GLN A 297 -16.89 -3.36 7.49
C GLN A 297 -15.63 -2.67 7.01
N VAL A 298 -15.53 -2.43 5.71
CA VAL A 298 -14.46 -1.65 5.09
C VAL A 298 -15.07 -0.45 4.40
N SER A 299 -14.51 0.74 4.62
CA SER A 299 -14.99 1.99 4.02
C SER A 299 -13.83 2.94 3.72
N LEU A 300 -14.11 4.00 2.99
CA LEU A 300 -13.19 5.13 2.85
C LEU A 300 -13.35 6.09 4.03
N LEU A 301 -12.23 6.68 4.46
CA LEU A 301 -12.27 7.85 5.32
C LEU A 301 -12.55 9.11 4.48
N PRO A 302 -13.25 10.13 5.04
CA PRO A 302 -13.40 11.44 4.39
C PRO A 302 -12.04 12.13 4.16
N GLN A 303 -11.10 11.95 5.09
CA GLN A 303 -9.75 12.50 5.00
C GLN A 303 -8.90 11.70 4.02
N GLN A 304 -7.94 12.38 3.38
CA GLN A 304 -6.95 11.77 2.50
C GLN A 304 -5.56 11.90 3.11
N ALA A 305 -4.75 10.87 2.99
CA ALA A 305 -3.33 10.95 3.31
C ALA A 305 -2.61 11.80 2.25
N GLN A 306 -1.70 12.65 2.69
CA GLN A 306 -0.82 13.42 1.82
C GLN A 306 0.57 12.79 1.87
N VAL A 307 1.05 12.23 0.76
CA VAL A 307 2.36 11.55 0.72
C VAL A 307 3.31 12.35 -0.17
N TYR A 308 4.51 12.66 0.35
CA TYR A 308 5.55 13.34 -0.43
C TYR A 308 5.99 12.45 -1.61
N VAL A 309 5.97 13.03 -2.81
CA VAL A 309 6.34 12.38 -4.08
C VAL A 309 7.21 13.30 -4.92
N ALA A 310 7.93 12.75 -5.89
CA ALA A 310 8.63 13.58 -6.88
C ALA A 310 7.62 14.44 -7.66
N ALA A 311 8.01 15.65 -8.01
CA ALA A 311 7.25 16.44 -8.97
C ALA A 311 7.10 15.65 -10.29
N GLU A 312 5.93 15.69 -10.91
CA GLU A 312 5.77 15.10 -12.24
C GLU A 312 6.75 15.78 -13.20
N ARG A 313 7.60 14.98 -13.83
CA ARG A 313 8.30 15.46 -15.02
C ARG A 313 7.23 15.64 -16.09
N THR A 314 6.89 16.88 -16.42
CA THR A 314 6.20 17.21 -17.66
C THR A 314 7.09 16.73 -18.80
N VAL A 315 6.82 15.53 -19.31
CA VAL A 315 7.38 15.10 -20.58
C VAL A 315 6.77 16.07 -21.60
N PRO A 316 7.57 16.88 -22.29
CA PRO A 316 7.04 17.73 -23.35
C PRO A 316 6.26 16.80 -24.30
N LYS A 317 5.01 17.17 -24.63
CA LYS A 317 4.31 16.51 -25.72
C LYS A 317 5.19 16.69 -26.96
N VAL A 318 5.84 15.63 -27.39
CA VAL A 318 6.44 15.59 -28.71
C VAL A 318 5.26 15.59 -29.67
N ASP A 319 4.97 16.73 -30.26
CA ASP A 319 4.03 16.81 -31.36
C ASP A 319 4.61 15.96 -32.50
N VAL A 320 4.10 14.73 -32.60
CA VAL A 320 4.36 13.88 -33.75
C VAL A 320 3.54 14.48 -34.90
N PRO A 321 4.16 15.03 -35.93
CA PRO A 321 3.42 15.55 -37.06
C PRO A 321 2.61 14.41 -37.68
N VAL A 322 1.31 14.57 -37.77
CA VAL A 322 0.41 13.66 -38.47
C VAL A 322 0.83 13.67 -39.95
N PRO A 323 1.16 12.53 -40.57
CA PRO A 323 1.43 12.51 -42.00
C PRO A 323 0.16 12.91 -42.74
N VAL A 324 0.20 14.04 -43.45
CA VAL A 324 -0.84 14.44 -44.38
C VAL A 324 -0.87 13.39 -45.47
N ALA A 325 -1.96 12.63 -45.57
CA ALA A 325 -2.22 11.73 -46.68
C ALA A 325 -2.32 12.56 -47.96
N GLY A 326 -1.28 12.48 -48.77
CA GLY A 326 -1.29 13.05 -50.13
C GLY A 326 -2.30 12.29 -51.01
N ARG A 327 -2.98 13.06 -51.83
CA ARG A 327 -3.98 12.66 -52.84
C ARG A 327 -3.44 11.66 -53.86
#